data_1cbb8bcc50ec4924e51e1b6025ed1d3a
#
_entry.id   1cbb8bcc50ec4924e51e1b6025ed1d3a
#
_cell.length_a   1.000
_cell.length_b   1.000
_cell.length_c   1.000
_cell.angle_alpha   90.00
_cell.angle_beta   90.00
_cell.angle_gamma   90.00
#
_symmetry.space_group_name_H-M   'P 1'
#
loop_
_entity.id
_entity.type
_entity.pdbx_description
1 polymer ?
#
loop_
_entity_poly.entity_id
_entity_poly.type
_entity_poly.pdbx_seq_one_letter_code
_entity_poly.pdbx_strand_id
1 'polypeptide(L)'
;MKSLLLKAILLCLCISAVAIKPFYESFREDFDSDSLKHFRYASGGNQAPFTRTFGVKSLKEPGTNVMSFKIDPNDPPGAGRGPEIISNEFTHYGKYSTRLKVPDARRDQPNVGAVVGYFTYHMDSIQGLSEIDFEWLIADPTVIYVGTWTGPNGALKRIGRTINLAKGIIYETTYREGHQGARYPLTGQQNMPETIQAIEGYDASSQFYTYGFDWHPDHLRWWMLHPVTSDTVVLWDYRGSQRGMPQNESLYRLNFWHTKDWSVVTNPKSLEKPLKPYEVEVDWIQYEAAK
;
A
#
# COMPACT_ATOMS: atom_id res chain seq x y z
N MET A 1 -69.44 -12.09 40.95
CA MET A 1 -68.43 -12.57 39.96
C MET A 1 -67.50 -11.43 39.75
N LYS A 2 -66.28 -11.49 40.35
CA LYS A 2 -65.23 -10.45 40.28
C LYS A 2 -64.19 -10.91 39.26
N SER A 3 -64.06 -10.17 38.17
CA SER A 3 -63.07 -10.38 37.13
C SER A 3 -61.70 -9.84 37.59
N LEU A 4 -60.69 -10.72 37.74
CA LEU A 4 -59.32 -10.35 38.03
C LEU A 4 -58.63 -10.04 36.70
N LEU A 5 -58.28 -8.77 36.48
CA LEU A 5 -57.41 -8.35 35.37
C LEU A 5 -55.96 -8.56 35.74
N LEU A 6 -55.31 -9.55 35.12
CA LEU A 6 -53.90 -9.81 35.25
C LEU A 6 -53.12 -8.88 34.32
N LYS A 7 -52.47 -7.86 34.85
CA LYS A 7 -51.53 -6.99 34.08
C LYS A 7 -50.19 -7.70 33.97
N ALA A 8 -49.87 -8.22 32.79
CA ALA A 8 -48.52 -8.68 32.48
C ALA A 8 -47.64 -7.46 32.20
N ILE A 9 -46.66 -7.21 33.07
CA ILE A 9 -45.60 -6.20 32.84
C ILE A 9 -44.52 -6.92 32.03
N LEU A 10 -44.42 -6.55 30.74
CA LEU A 10 -43.36 -6.97 29.84
C LEU A 10 -42.11 -6.12 30.14
N LEU A 11 -41.16 -6.69 30.90
CA LEU A 11 -39.86 -6.05 31.17
C LEU A 11 -39.00 -6.25 29.96
N CYS A 12 -38.90 -5.25 29.07
CA CYS A 12 -37.93 -5.22 27.97
C CYS A 12 -36.51 -4.99 28.56
N LEU A 13 -35.76 -6.05 28.75
CA LEU A 13 -34.32 -5.95 28.99
C LEU A 13 -33.65 -5.51 27.67
N CYS A 14 -33.35 -4.22 27.54
CA CYS A 14 -32.41 -3.72 26.51
C CYS A 14 -31.00 -4.16 26.92
N ILE A 15 -30.57 -5.31 26.41
CA ILE A 15 -29.16 -5.69 26.46
C ILE A 15 -28.47 -4.80 25.44
N SER A 16 -27.85 -3.71 25.91
CA SER A 16 -26.91 -2.94 25.10
C SER A 16 -25.72 -3.85 24.79
N ALA A 17 -25.68 -4.40 23.59
CA ALA A 17 -24.49 -5.07 23.11
C ALA A 17 -23.37 -4.00 23.06
N VAL A 18 -22.48 -4.03 24.03
CA VAL A 18 -21.23 -3.28 23.95
C VAL A 18 -20.45 -3.95 22.81
N ALA A 19 -20.38 -3.29 21.67
CA ALA A 19 -19.52 -3.71 20.59
C ALA A 19 -18.08 -3.65 21.11
N ILE A 20 -17.48 -4.80 21.39
CA ILE A 20 -16.06 -4.88 21.72
C ILE A 20 -15.33 -4.45 20.47
N LYS A 21 -14.69 -3.27 20.53
CA LYS A 21 -13.83 -2.78 19.43
C LYS A 21 -12.71 -3.82 19.26
N PRO A 22 -12.50 -4.36 18.04
CA PRO A 22 -11.41 -5.29 17.82
C PRO A 22 -10.09 -4.63 18.22
N PHE A 23 -9.25 -5.36 18.93
CA PHE A 23 -7.92 -4.91 19.32
C PHE A 23 -6.93 -5.34 18.25
N TYR A 24 -6.23 -4.38 17.66
CA TYR A 24 -5.17 -4.62 16.70
C TYR A 24 -3.82 -4.42 17.38
N GLU A 25 -2.94 -5.41 17.26
CA GLU A 25 -1.60 -5.35 17.84
C GLU A 25 -0.62 -4.67 16.88
N SER A 26 0.20 -3.77 17.44
CA SER A 26 1.32 -3.18 16.72
C SER A 26 2.43 -4.21 16.53
N PHE A 27 3.08 -4.19 15.39
CA PHE A 27 4.20 -5.08 15.12
C PHE A 27 5.26 -4.43 14.21
N ARG A 28 6.46 -5.02 14.25
CA ARG A 28 7.55 -4.73 13.34
C ARG A 28 8.23 -6.02 12.92
N GLU A 29 8.54 -6.13 11.63
CA GLU A 29 9.30 -7.20 11.03
C GLU A 29 10.59 -6.62 10.46
N ASP A 30 11.74 -7.02 11.00
CA ASP A 30 13.06 -6.47 10.65
C ASP A 30 13.80 -7.35 9.63
N PHE A 31 13.27 -8.51 9.26
CA PHE A 31 13.87 -9.43 8.31
C PHE A 31 15.30 -9.89 8.63
N ASP A 32 15.69 -9.87 9.91
CA ASP A 32 17.03 -10.26 10.38
C ASP A 32 17.32 -11.76 10.26
N SER A 33 16.30 -12.56 10.02
CA SER A 33 16.38 -14.00 9.90
C SER A 33 15.58 -14.52 8.69
N ASP A 34 15.72 -15.79 8.39
CA ASP A 34 14.99 -16.49 7.34
C ASP A 34 13.55 -16.86 7.71
N SER A 35 13.10 -16.50 8.90
CA SER A 35 11.74 -16.74 9.39
C SER A 35 10.96 -15.44 9.58
N LEU A 36 9.70 -15.45 9.15
CA LEU A 36 8.77 -14.35 9.32
C LEU A 36 7.98 -14.55 10.62
N LYS A 37 7.88 -13.52 11.46
CA LYS A 37 7.10 -13.52 12.69
C LYS A 37 5.65 -13.07 12.45
N HIS A 38 5.50 -11.97 11.73
CA HIS A 38 4.22 -11.26 11.56
C HIS A 38 3.62 -11.44 10.17
N PHE A 39 4.37 -12.03 9.26
CA PHE A 39 3.96 -12.23 7.86
C PHE A 39 4.02 -13.70 7.47
N ARG A 40 3.32 -14.02 6.43
CA ARG A 40 3.41 -15.29 5.68
C ARG A 40 3.60 -14.99 4.20
N TYR A 41 4.09 -15.98 3.47
CA TYR A 41 4.09 -15.92 2.02
C TYR A 41 2.68 -16.01 1.46
N ALA A 42 2.39 -15.21 0.46
CA ALA A 42 1.27 -15.50 -0.41
C ALA A 42 1.58 -16.78 -1.19
N SER A 43 0.81 -17.84 -0.98
CA SER A 43 1.09 -19.21 -1.45
C SER A 43 0.17 -19.70 -2.54
N GLY A 44 -0.58 -18.84 -3.21
CA GLY A 44 -1.56 -19.26 -4.20
C GLY A 44 -1.57 -18.44 -5.48
N GLY A 45 -2.10 -19.01 -6.53
CA GLY A 45 -2.43 -18.30 -7.76
C GLY A 45 -1.26 -17.56 -8.41
N ASN A 46 -1.30 -16.25 -8.32
CA ASN A 46 -0.34 -15.35 -8.98
C ASN A 46 1.02 -15.24 -8.29
N GLN A 47 1.19 -15.73 -7.05
CA GLN A 47 2.37 -15.50 -6.22
C GLN A 47 3.37 -16.66 -6.17
N ALA A 48 3.05 -17.81 -6.73
CA ALA A 48 3.95 -18.97 -6.82
C ALA A 48 4.41 -19.20 -8.26
N PRO A 49 5.62 -19.66 -8.52
CA PRO A 49 6.74 -20.07 -7.64
C PRO A 49 7.88 -19.01 -7.58
N PHE A 50 7.61 -17.75 -7.29
CA PHE A 50 8.59 -16.68 -7.37
C PHE A 50 9.70 -16.76 -6.33
N THR A 51 10.90 -16.25 -6.68
CA THR A 51 12.06 -16.22 -5.81
C THR A 51 11.92 -15.13 -4.74
N ARG A 52 12.17 -15.52 -3.51
CA ARG A 52 12.19 -14.66 -2.33
C ARG A 52 13.20 -15.19 -1.32
N THR A 53 13.91 -14.30 -0.68
CA THR A 53 14.94 -14.62 0.32
C THR A 53 14.81 -13.68 1.52
N PHE A 54 15.23 -14.13 2.69
CA PHE A 54 15.18 -13.36 3.93
C PHE A 54 16.50 -13.48 4.67
N GLY A 55 16.76 -12.52 5.55
CA GLY A 55 17.96 -12.48 6.35
C GLY A 55 19.24 -12.40 5.51
N VAL A 56 19.13 -11.97 4.24
CA VAL A 56 20.31 -11.78 3.38
C VAL A 56 20.94 -10.43 3.65
N LYS A 57 22.29 -10.38 3.58
CA LYS A 57 22.99 -9.12 3.71
C LYS A 57 22.74 -8.23 2.51
N SER A 58 22.37 -6.99 2.74
CA SER A 58 22.26 -6.00 1.69
C SER A 58 23.63 -5.75 1.04
N LEU A 59 23.68 -5.77 -0.28
CA LEU A 59 24.87 -5.37 -1.06
C LEU A 59 25.08 -3.86 -1.05
N LYS A 60 24.05 -3.08 -0.72
CA LYS A 60 24.07 -1.62 -0.77
C LYS A 60 24.30 -0.98 0.60
N GLU A 61 23.92 -1.67 1.67
CA GLU A 61 24.10 -1.21 3.04
C GLU A 61 24.70 -2.34 3.89
N PRO A 62 26.05 -2.49 3.87
CA PRO A 62 26.72 -3.56 4.59
C PRO A 62 26.38 -3.54 6.08
N GLY A 63 26.02 -4.70 6.63
CA GLY A 63 25.60 -4.85 8.03
C GLY A 63 24.08 -4.87 8.24
N THR A 64 23.29 -4.55 7.22
CA THR A 64 21.84 -4.67 7.23
C THR A 64 21.40 -5.99 6.59
N ASN A 65 20.55 -6.75 7.27
CA ASN A 65 19.86 -7.88 6.68
C ASN A 65 18.55 -7.39 6.08
N VAL A 66 18.12 -8.01 5.00
CA VAL A 66 16.94 -7.60 4.25
C VAL A 66 16.10 -8.80 3.83
N MET A 67 14.83 -8.56 3.59
CA MET A 67 14.05 -9.40 2.68
C MET A 67 14.34 -8.95 1.25
N SER A 68 14.48 -9.92 0.35
CA SER A 68 14.62 -9.66 -1.07
C SER A 68 13.52 -10.34 -1.85
N PHE A 69 12.84 -9.57 -2.71
CA PHE A 69 11.95 -10.07 -3.73
C PHE A 69 12.58 -9.90 -5.11
N LYS A 70 12.49 -10.95 -5.92
CA LYS A 70 13.05 -10.99 -7.25
C LYS A 70 12.01 -11.35 -8.29
N ILE A 71 11.99 -10.61 -9.38
CA ILE A 71 11.35 -11.01 -10.62
C ILE A 71 12.41 -11.34 -11.67
N ASP A 72 12.17 -12.36 -12.48
CA ASP A 72 13.14 -12.91 -13.43
C ASP A 72 12.49 -13.04 -14.80
N PRO A 73 13.24 -12.93 -15.92
CA PRO A 73 12.72 -13.17 -17.27
C PRO A 73 12.03 -14.51 -17.47
N ASN A 74 12.45 -15.52 -16.70
CA ASN A 74 11.92 -16.87 -16.77
C ASN A 74 10.69 -17.11 -15.87
N ASP A 75 10.30 -16.12 -15.07
CA ASP A 75 9.10 -16.22 -14.25
C ASP A 75 7.84 -16.35 -15.12
N PRO A 76 6.80 -17.00 -14.61
CA PRO A 76 5.54 -17.09 -15.32
C PRO A 76 5.01 -15.71 -15.70
N PRO A 77 4.72 -15.44 -16.98
CA PRO A 77 4.22 -14.14 -17.41
C PRO A 77 2.79 -13.90 -16.93
N GLY A 78 2.43 -12.64 -16.75
CA GLY A 78 1.05 -12.24 -16.48
C GLY A 78 0.95 -11.04 -15.55
N ALA A 79 0.00 -10.16 -15.81
CA ALA A 79 -0.29 -9.03 -14.93
C ALA A 79 -0.70 -9.52 -13.53
N GLY A 80 -0.25 -8.81 -12.51
CA GLY A 80 -0.50 -9.14 -11.12
C GLY A 80 0.31 -10.31 -10.57
N ARG A 81 1.31 -10.82 -11.30
CA ARG A 81 2.14 -11.95 -10.86
C ARG A 81 3.47 -11.47 -10.28
N GLY A 82 3.86 -12.05 -9.16
CA GLY A 82 5.12 -11.78 -8.48
C GLY A 82 5.15 -12.26 -7.03
N PRO A 83 6.31 -12.21 -6.37
CA PRO A 83 6.42 -12.55 -4.95
C PRO A 83 5.66 -11.55 -4.07
N GLU A 84 5.06 -12.06 -2.99
CA GLU A 84 4.28 -11.26 -2.04
C GLU A 84 4.37 -11.84 -0.63
N ILE A 85 4.41 -10.96 0.38
CA ILE A 85 4.12 -11.31 1.78
C ILE A 85 2.84 -10.63 2.26
N ILE A 86 2.17 -11.27 3.20
CA ILE A 86 0.87 -10.84 3.75
C ILE A 86 0.95 -10.96 5.27
N SER A 87 0.48 -9.97 6.01
CA SER A 87 0.39 -10.05 7.47
C SER A 87 -0.46 -11.24 7.91
N ASN A 88 -0.09 -11.86 9.03
CA ASN A 88 -0.84 -12.98 9.60
C ASN A 88 -2.19 -12.52 10.13
N GLU A 89 -2.22 -11.33 10.74
CA GLU A 89 -3.38 -10.73 11.35
C GLU A 89 -3.88 -9.53 10.53
N PHE A 90 -5.16 -9.23 10.69
CA PHE A 90 -5.74 -8.00 10.17
C PHE A 90 -5.17 -6.78 10.87
N THR A 91 -5.05 -5.70 10.11
CA THR A 91 -4.70 -4.37 10.58
C THR A 91 -5.82 -3.40 10.24
N HIS A 92 -5.90 -2.28 10.95
CA HIS A 92 -6.88 -1.24 10.69
C HIS A 92 -6.25 0.14 10.89
N TYR A 93 -7.00 1.13 11.39
CA TYR A 93 -6.48 2.47 11.63
C TYR A 93 -5.17 2.46 12.40
N GLY A 94 -4.24 3.31 11.96
CA GLY A 94 -2.91 3.37 12.54
C GLY A 94 -1.89 3.90 11.55
N LYS A 95 -0.63 3.74 11.92
CA LYS A 95 0.51 4.16 11.13
C LYS A 95 1.20 2.95 10.51
N TYR A 96 1.40 3.00 9.22
CA TYR A 96 2.07 1.99 8.42
C TYR A 96 3.36 2.56 7.88
N SER A 97 4.46 1.84 8.00
CA SER A 97 5.74 2.30 7.48
C SER A 97 6.63 1.16 7.05
N THR A 98 7.52 1.45 6.11
CA THR A 98 8.52 0.52 5.62
C THR A 98 9.79 1.27 5.23
N ARG A 99 10.94 0.59 5.34
CA ARG A 99 12.20 1.06 4.79
C ARG A 99 12.65 0.11 3.69
N LEU A 100 12.69 0.59 2.48
CA LEU A 100 12.97 -0.21 1.30
C LEU A 100 13.78 0.53 0.25
N LYS A 101 14.33 -0.24 -0.69
CA LYS A 101 15.01 0.24 -1.89
C LYS A 101 14.48 -0.53 -3.09
N VAL A 102 14.00 0.18 -4.11
CA VAL A 102 13.48 -0.41 -5.34
C VAL A 102 14.60 -0.58 -6.39
N PRO A 103 14.48 -1.50 -7.35
CA PRO A 103 15.43 -1.60 -8.46
C PRO A 103 15.24 -0.48 -9.48
N ASP A 104 16.26 -0.22 -10.29
CA ASP A 104 16.25 0.73 -11.41
C ASP A 104 16.31 0.03 -12.75
N ALA A 105 15.33 0.28 -13.60
CA ALA A 105 15.28 -0.24 -14.97
C ALA A 105 15.40 0.85 -16.06
N ARG A 106 15.48 2.14 -15.70
CA ARG A 106 15.42 3.27 -16.65
C ARG A 106 16.39 3.19 -17.80
N ARG A 107 17.61 2.74 -17.52
CA ARG A 107 18.67 2.69 -18.55
C ARG A 107 18.56 1.48 -19.45
N ASP A 108 18.16 0.35 -18.87
CA ASP A 108 18.20 -0.95 -19.56
C ASP A 108 16.86 -1.28 -20.21
N GLN A 109 15.77 -0.97 -19.50
CA GLN A 109 14.40 -1.24 -19.94
C GLN A 109 13.43 -0.13 -19.50
N PRO A 110 13.42 1.02 -20.19
CA PRO A 110 12.61 2.17 -19.78
C PRO A 110 11.10 1.95 -19.86
N ASN A 111 10.65 0.85 -20.44
CA ASN A 111 9.23 0.49 -20.53
C ASN A 111 8.91 -0.84 -19.84
N VAL A 112 9.76 -1.33 -18.95
CA VAL A 112 9.47 -2.57 -18.21
C VAL A 112 8.24 -2.40 -17.33
N GLY A 113 7.33 -3.35 -17.41
CA GLY A 113 6.12 -3.40 -16.61
C GLY A 113 6.34 -4.16 -15.31
N ALA A 114 7.01 -3.56 -14.33
CA ALA A 114 7.24 -4.16 -13.03
C ALA A 114 7.08 -3.12 -11.92
N VAL A 115 6.31 -3.47 -10.89
CA VAL A 115 5.88 -2.58 -9.80
C VAL A 115 6.25 -3.16 -8.46
N VAL A 116 6.88 -2.34 -7.63
CA VAL A 116 7.02 -2.62 -6.19
C VAL A 116 5.83 -1.98 -5.50
N GLY A 117 5.07 -2.76 -4.73
CA GLY A 117 3.94 -2.29 -3.95
C GLY A 117 4.12 -2.58 -2.47
N TYR A 118 3.82 -1.60 -1.63
CA TYR A 118 3.58 -1.81 -0.23
C TYR A 118 2.21 -1.23 0.12
N PHE A 119 1.32 -2.02 0.72
CA PHE A 119 -0.10 -1.71 0.69
C PHE A 119 -0.88 -2.48 1.76
N THR A 120 -2.14 -2.09 1.95
CA THR A 120 -3.12 -2.94 2.61
C THR A 120 -4.11 -3.46 1.58
N TYR A 121 -4.61 -4.69 1.74
CA TYR A 121 -5.60 -5.25 0.85
C TYR A 121 -6.47 -6.29 1.56
N HIS A 122 -7.78 -6.11 1.47
CA HIS A 122 -8.77 -7.14 1.80
C HIS A 122 -10.04 -6.94 0.98
N MET A 123 -10.50 -8.01 0.32
CA MET A 123 -11.79 -8.05 -0.36
C MET A 123 -12.78 -8.82 0.52
N ASP A 124 -13.61 -8.11 1.23
CA ASP A 124 -14.73 -8.70 1.97
C ASP A 124 -15.93 -8.92 1.04
N SER A 125 -16.65 -10.02 1.23
CA SER A 125 -17.79 -10.38 0.39
C SER A 125 -19.00 -9.47 0.54
N ILE A 126 -19.13 -8.76 1.67
CA ILE A 126 -20.26 -7.87 2.00
C ILE A 126 -19.82 -6.40 1.92
N GLN A 127 -18.69 -6.07 2.54
CA GLN A 127 -18.20 -4.69 2.66
C GLN A 127 -17.38 -4.23 1.45
N GLY A 128 -16.87 -5.18 0.65
CA GLY A 128 -16.09 -4.90 -0.54
C GLY A 128 -14.60 -4.73 -0.27
N LEU A 129 -13.93 -4.08 -1.20
CA LEU A 129 -12.48 -3.85 -1.16
C LEU A 129 -12.09 -2.75 -0.19
N SER A 130 -11.03 -3.01 0.55
CA SER A 130 -10.32 -2.06 1.42
C SER A 130 -8.83 -2.15 1.09
N GLU A 131 -8.31 -1.13 0.39
CA GLU A 131 -6.93 -1.09 -0.13
C GLU A 131 -6.36 0.32 -0.04
N ILE A 132 -5.13 0.42 0.45
CA ILE A 132 -4.34 1.65 0.51
C ILE A 132 -2.97 1.33 -0.06
N ASP A 133 -2.53 2.09 -1.07
CA ASP A 133 -1.38 1.79 -1.89
C ASP A 133 -0.24 2.79 -1.75
N PHE A 134 0.97 2.25 -1.89
CA PHE A 134 2.21 2.95 -2.14
C PHE A 134 2.98 2.16 -3.19
N GLU A 135 3.21 2.70 -4.40
CA GLU A 135 3.73 1.93 -5.52
C GLU A 135 4.81 2.68 -6.30
N TRP A 136 5.78 1.90 -6.82
CA TRP A 136 6.84 2.36 -7.72
C TRP A 136 6.87 1.50 -8.98
N LEU A 137 6.71 2.13 -10.15
CA LEU A 137 7.08 1.49 -11.41
C LEU A 137 8.61 1.58 -11.56
N ILE A 138 9.31 0.44 -11.60
CA ILE A 138 10.78 0.43 -11.62
C ILE A 138 11.41 1.04 -12.88
N ALA A 139 10.62 1.24 -13.91
CA ALA A 139 11.01 1.97 -15.13
C ALA A 139 11.23 3.47 -14.87
N ASP A 140 10.73 4.03 -13.77
CA ASP A 140 11.08 5.37 -13.27
C ASP A 140 10.96 5.44 -11.74
N PRO A 141 11.97 5.02 -10.97
CA PRO A 141 11.95 5.04 -9.52
C PRO A 141 12.00 6.45 -8.89
N THR A 142 11.98 7.52 -9.68
CA THR A 142 11.78 8.89 -9.18
C THR A 142 10.30 9.23 -9.00
N VAL A 143 9.40 8.40 -9.56
CA VAL A 143 7.96 8.59 -9.52
C VAL A 143 7.33 7.63 -8.52
N ILE A 144 6.44 8.15 -7.69
CA ILE A 144 5.65 7.40 -6.72
C ILE A 144 4.17 7.54 -7.08
N TYR A 145 3.45 6.43 -6.99
CA TYR A 145 2.01 6.42 -6.93
C TYR A 145 1.57 6.13 -5.48
N VAL A 146 0.57 6.89 -4.99
CA VAL A 146 -0.14 6.63 -3.74
C VAL A 146 -1.64 6.71 -3.97
N GLY A 147 -2.40 5.85 -3.32
CA GLY A 147 -3.84 5.83 -3.55
C GLY A 147 -4.60 4.82 -2.74
N THR A 148 -5.85 4.62 -3.15
CA THR A 148 -6.75 3.63 -2.55
C THR A 148 -7.60 2.96 -3.61
N TRP A 149 -8.09 1.76 -3.29
CA TRP A 149 -9.27 1.18 -3.91
C TRP A 149 -10.25 0.74 -2.83
N THR A 150 -11.53 1.05 -3.00
CA THR A 150 -12.54 0.70 -2.00
C THR A 150 -13.90 0.47 -2.63
N GLY A 151 -14.77 -0.24 -1.91
CA GLY A 151 -16.16 -0.48 -2.32
C GLY A 151 -16.44 -1.87 -2.86
N PRO A 152 -17.70 -2.17 -3.18
CA PRO A 152 -18.11 -3.49 -3.61
C PRO A 152 -17.53 -3.86 -4.98
N ASN A 153 -17.33 -5.16 -5.21
CA ASN A 153 -16.91 -5.66 -6.50
C ASN A 153 -17.87 -5.21 -7.61
N GLY A 154 -17.33 -4.63 -8.69
CA GLY A 154 -18.11 -4.04 -9.79
C GLY A 154 -18.49 -2.57 -9.59
N ALA A 155 -18.31 -1.99 -8.40
CA ALA A 155 -18.53 -0.57 -8.10
C ALA A 155 -17.38 0.04 -7.28
N LEU A 156 -16.16 -0.31 -7.64
CA LEU A 156 -14.95 0.18 -6.96
C LEU A 156 -14.79 1.68 -7.14
N LYS A 157 -14.24 2.32 -6.11
CA LYS A 157 -13.88 3.73 -6.09
C LYS A 157 -12.39 3.84 -5.82
N ARG A 158 -11.74 4.82 -6.43
CA ARG A 158 -10.32 5.07 -6.29
C ARG A 158 -10.05 6.56 -6.09
N ILE A 159 -9.18 6.88 -5.15
CA ILE A 159 -8.43 8.12 -5.13
C ILE A 159 -6.97 7.80 -5.42
N GLY A 160 -6.27 8.71 -6.11
CA GLY A 160 -4.87 8.45 -6.44
C GLY A 160 -4.11 9.71 -6.77
N ARG A 161 -2.84 9.72 -6.40
CA ARG A 161 -1.88 10.79 -6.70
C ARG A 161 -0.60 10.18 -7.26
N THR A 162 -0.08 10.77 -8.32
CA THR A 162 1.22 10.43 -8.92
C THR A 162 2.17 11.60 -8.78
N ILE A 163 3.35 11.36 -8.23
CA ILE A 163 4.33 12.39 -7.86
C ILE A 163 5.70 12.01 -8.40
N ASN A 164 6.39 12.94 -9.08
CA ASN A 164 7.83 12.84 -9.30
C ASN A 164 8.54 13.62 -8.19
N LEU A 165 9.11 12.92 -7.24
CA LEU A 165 9.76 13.53 -6.07
C LEU A 165 11.09 14.21 -6.39
N ALA A 166 11.83 13.70 -7.37
CA ALA A 166 13.07 14.32 -7.80
C ALA A 166 12.85 15.72 -8.43
N LYS A 167 11.68 15.93 -9.04
CA LYS A 167 11.33 17.19 -9.73
C LYS A 167 10.33 18.03 -8.94
N GLY A 168 9.73 17.52 -7.87
CA GLY A 168 8.65 18.21 -7.16
C GLY A 168 7.38 18.39 -8.00
N ILE A 169 7.07 17.44 -8.88
CA ILE A 169 5.93 17.53 -9.78
C ILE A 169 4.84 16.56 -9.35
N ILE A 170 3.64 17.09 -9.08
CA ILE A 170 2.42 16.29 -8.96
C ILE A 170 1.80 16.19 -10.35
N TYR A 171 1.78 14.98 -10.93
CA TYR A 171 1.21 14.78 -12.28
C TYR A 171 -0.32 14.80 -12.25
N GLU A 172 -0.90 14.14 -11.25
CA GLU A 172 -2.35 14.11 -11.07
C GLU A 172 -2.71 13.85 -9.60
N THR A 173 -3.88 14.34 -9.19
CA THR A 173 -4.57 13.97 -7.96
C THR A 173 -6.04 13.81 -8.33
N THR A 174 -6.54 12.57 -8.36
CA THR A 174 -7.82 12.27 -8.98
C THR A 174 -8.66 11.30 -8.17
N TYR A 175 -9.97 11.38 -8.41
CA TYR A 175 -10.96 10.36 -8.05
C TYR A 175 -11.48 9.71 -9.33
N ARG A 176 -11.81 8.42 -9.26
CA ARG A 176 -12.56 7.70 -10.31
C ARG A 176 -13.42 6.56 -9.75
N GLU A 177 -14.41 6.14 -10.53
CA GLU A 177 -15.24 4.96 -10.29
C GLU A 177 -14.87 3.87 -11.30
N GLY A 178 -14.61 2.66 -10.80
CA GLY A 178 -14.15 1.52 -11.60
C GLY A 178 -12.76 1.70 -12.22
N HIS A 179 -12.28 0.63 -12.84
CA HIS A 179 -10.94 0.59 -13.46
C HIS A 179 -10.82 1.48 -14.70
N GLN A 180 -11.92 1.67 -15.44
CA GLN A 180 -11.96 2.42 -16.71
C GLN A 180 -12.74 3.73 -16.61
N GLY A 181 -13.16 4.13 -15.40
CA GLY A 181 -13.94 5.34 -15.20
C GLY A 181 -13.18 6.63 -15.49
N ALA A 182 -13.92 7.70 -15.76
CA ALA A 182 -13.34 9.03 -15.92
C ALA A 182 -12.61 9.46 -14.64
N ARG A 183 -11.49 10.18 -14.82
CA ARG A 183 -10.72 10.75 -13.72
C ARG A 183 -11.22 12.16 -13.45
N TYR A 184 -11.59 12.43 -12.21
CA TYR A 184 -12.05 13.74 -11.75
C TYR A 184 -10.98 14.36 -10.85
N PRO A 185 -10.45 15.54 -11.17
CA PRO A 185 -9.48 16.23 -10.31
C PRO A 185 -10.02 16.43 -8.90
N LEU A 186 -9.19 16.19 -7.91
CA LEU A 186 -9.48 16.51 -6.51
C LEU A 186 -8.92 17.91 -6.19
N THR A 187 -9.61 18.66 -5.33
CA THR A 187 -9.29 20.04 -4.96
C THR A 187 -9.45 20.30 -3.48
N GLY A 188 -8.94 21.42 -2.98
CA GLY A 188 -9.06 21.84 -1.58
C GLY A 188 -8.48 20.82 -0.62
N GLN A 189 -9.19 20.48 0.44
CA GLN A 189 -8.71 19.54 1.48
C GLN A 189 -8.43 18.12 0.96
N GLN A 190 -8.97 17.75 -0.19
CA GLN A 190 -8.72 16.47 -0.83
C GLN A 190 -7.44 16.46 -1.66
N ASN A 191 -6.77 17.61 -1.82
CA ASN A 191 -5.57 17.79 -2.66
C ASN A 191 -4.38 18.39 -1.89
N MET A 192 -4.28 18.21 -0.60
CA MET A 192 -3.20 18.81 0.20
C MET A 192 -1.98 17.89 0.32
N PRO A 193 -0.74 18.44 0.27
CA PRO A 193 -0.42 19.77 -0.22
C PRO A 193 -0.63 19.89 -1.73
N GLU A 194 -0.99 21.08 -2.22
CA GLU A 194 -1.21 21.31 -3.65
C GLU A 194 0.10 21.34 -4.47
N THR A 195 1.21 21.58 -3.79
CA THR A 195 2.57 21.55 -4.35
C THR A 195 3.50 20.77 -3.45
N ILE A 196 4.54 20.19 -4.02
CA ILE A 196 5.58 19.50 -3.28
C ILE A 196 6.95 20.02 -3.70
N GLN A 197 7.87 20.16 -2.76
CA GLN A 197 9.23 20.53 -3.09
C GLN A 197 9.98 19.34 -3.69
N ALA A 198 10.85 19.61 -4.68
CA ALA A 198 11.78 18.62 -5.17
C ALA A 198 12.72 18.17 -4.04
N ILE A 199 12.95 16.88 -3.95
CA ILE A 199 13.96 16.31 -3.08
C ILE A 199 15.20 16.08 -3.95
N GLU A 200 16.23 16.88 -3.74
CA GLU A 200 17.45 16.81 -4.52
C GLU A 200 18.08 15.41 -4.44
N GLY A 201 18.40 14.84 -5.60
CA GLY A 201 18.99 13.51 -5.70
C GLY A 201 18.04 12.36 -5.35
N TYR A 202 16.74 12.62 -5.16
CA TYR A 202 15.79 11.55 -4.89
C TYR A 202 15.72 10.57 -6.05
N ASP A 203 15.92 9.31 -5.69
CA ASP A 203 15.78 8.15 -6.55
C ASP A 203 15.60 6.93 -5.64
N ALA A 204 14.43 6.33 -5.65
CA ALA A 204 14.09 5.22 -4.76
C ALA A 204 14.99 3.98 -4.95
N SER A 205 15.81 3.94 -6.01
CA SER A 205 16.80 2.90 -6.29
C SER A 205 18.21 3.21 -5.77
N SER A 206 18.47 4.46 -5.37
CA SER A 206 19.83 4.89 -5.00
C SER A 206 20.23 4.45 -3.60
N GLN A 207 19.27 4.43 -2.66
CA GLN A 207 19.46 4.08 -1.26
C GLN A 207 18.14 3.59 -0.63
N PHE A 208 18.20 3.16 0.62
CA PHE A 208 16.97 2.88 1.38
C PHE A 208 16.31 4.18 1.83
N TYR A 209 15.00 4.25 1.62
CA TYR A 209 14.16 5.33 2.11
C TYR A 209 13.06 4.78 3.01
N THR A 210 12.60 5.58 3.96
CA THR A 210 11.46 5.27 4.80
C THR A 210 10.22 5.96 4.26
N TYR A 211 9.19 5.18 4.00
CA TYR A 211 7.87 5.62 3.53
C TYR A 211 6.79 5.19 4.49
N GLY A 212 5.67 5.89 4.48
CA GLY A 212 4.55 5.50 5.31
C GLY A 212 3.23 6.13 4.90
N PHE A 213 2.16 5.59 5.49
CA PHE A 213 0.86 6.23 5.50
C PHE A 213 0.21 6.10 6.88
N ASP A 214 -0.54 7.15 7.24
CA ASP A 214 -1.36 7.18 8.44
C ASP A 214 -2.82 7.00 8.00
N TRP A 215 -3.45 5.95 8.47
CA TRP A 215 -4.85 5.63 8.19
C TRP A 215 -5.72 5.98 9.39
N HIS A 216 -6.61 6.95 9.20
CA HIS A 216 -7.57 7.41 10.19
C HIS A 216 -9.02 7.27 9.69
N PRO A 217 -10.02 7.31 10.58
CA PRO A 217 -11.42 7.22 10.17
C PRO A 217 -11.87 8.33 9.22
N ASP A 218 -11.24 9.49 9.29
CA ASP A 218 -11.62 10.73 8.61
C ASP A 218 -10.59 11.29 7.62
N HIS A 219 -9.38 10.70 7.57
CA HIS A 219 -8.34 11.11 6.64
C HIS A 219 -7.30 10.03 6.40
N LEU A 220 -6.57 10.17 5.29
CA LEU A 220 -5.40 9.39 4.92
C LEU A 220 -4.24 10.32 4.64
N ARG A 221 -3.07 10.02 5.20
CA ARG A 221 -1.86 10.80 4.96
C ARG A 221 -0.74 9.88 4.49
N TRP A 222 -0.20 10.12 3.29
CA TRP A 222 1.02 9.48 2.79
C TRP A 222 2.21 10.39 3.01
N TRP A 223 3.32 9.82 3.42
CA TRP A 223 4.53 10.55 3.78
C TRP A 223 5.80 9.74 3.49
N MET A 224 6.94 10.42 3.51
CA MET A 224 8.27 9.81 3.57
C MET A 224 9.15 10.58 4.55
N LEU A 225 10.26 9.98 4.99
CA LEU A 225 11.29 10.72 5.68
C LEU A 225 12.26 11.33 4.68
N HIS A 226 12.57 12.61 4.87
CA HIS A 226 13.58 13.28 4.05
C HIS A 226 14.96 12.63 4.28
N PRO A 227 15.70 12.24 3.21
CA PRO A 227 16.90 11.40 3.34
C PRO A 227 18.05 12.05 4.11
N VAL A 228 18.08 13.38 4.20
CA VAL A 228 19.15 14.13 4.88
C VAL A 228 18.72 14.62 6.26
N THR A 229 17.53 15.22 6.37
CA THR A 229 17.07 15.86 7.61
C THR A 229 16.28 14.92 8.52
N SER A 230 15.78 13.79 7.97
CA SER A 230 14.84 12.89 8.64
C SER A 230 13.48 13.51 8.98
N ASP A 231 13.20 14.73 8.49
CA ASP A 231 11.89 15.35 8.64
C ASP A 231 10.84 14.61 7.83
N THR A 232 9.60 14.64 8.30
CA THR A 232 8.47 14.08 7.55
C THR A 232 8.10 14.98 6.38
N VAL A 233 8.20 14.44 5.16
CA VAL A 233 7.70 15.05 3.94
C VAL A 233 6.31 14.49 3.66
N VAL A 234 5.28 15.33 3.75
CA VAL A 234 3.90 14.93 3.42
C VAL A 234 3.73 14.88 1.92
N LEU A 235 3.43 13.70 1.39
CA LEU A 235 3.21 13.45 -0.04
C LEU A 235 1.75 13.71 -0.44
N TRP A 236 0.83 13.36 0.43
CA TRP A 236 -0.60 13.62 0.28
C TRP A 236 -1.31 13.50 1.62
N ASP A 237 -2.17 14.45 1.94
CA ASP A 237 -3.07 14.45 3.09
C ASP A 237 -4.50 14.65 2.58
N TYR A 238 -5.22 13.54 2.39
CA TYR A 238 -6.58 13.50 1.89
C TYR A 238 -7.58 13.65 3.04
N ARG A 239 -8.33 14.75 3.04
CA ARG A 239 -9.30 15.11 4.09
C ARG A 239 -10.62 15.63 3.52
N GLY A 240 -11.61 15.77 4.39
CA GLY A 240 -12.87 16.43 4.08
C GLY A 240 -13.85 15.61 3.24
N SER A 241 -13.56 14.33 3.00
CA SER A 241 -14.45 13.41 2.31
C SER A 241 -14.17 11.96 2.69
N GLN A 242 -15.22 11.15 2.78
CA GLN A 242 -15.12 9.69 2.92
C GLN A 242 -15.06 8.96 1.56
N ARG A 243 -15.17 9.71 0.46
CA ARG A 243 -15.22 9.15 -0.88
C ARG A 243 -13.88 8.54 -1.27
N GLY A 244 -13.87 7.25 -1.52
CA GLY A 244 -12.64 6.52 -1.85
C GLY A 244 -11.77 6.18 -0.65
N MET A 245 -12.20 6.43 0.59
CA MET A 245 -11.47 6.03 1.79
C MET A 245 -11.89 4.64 2.25
N PRO A 246 -10.95 3.71 2.44
CA PRO A 246 -11.21 2.43 3.10
C PRO A 246 -11.69 2.63 4.54
N GLN A 247 -12.67 1.83 4.95
CA GLN A 247 -13.26 1.89 6.30
C GLN A 247 -13.20 0.56 7.03
N ASN A 248 -12.75 -0.50 6.35
CA ASN A 248 -12.73 -1.86 6.87
C ASN A 248 -11.30 -2.32 7.08
N GLU A 249 -11.10 -3.22 8.03
CA GLU A 249 -9.82 -3.86 8.27
C GLU A 249 -9.24 -4.51 7.00
N SER A 250 -7.91 -4.56 6.94
CA SER A 250 -7.18 -5.11 5.81
C SER A 250 -5.95 -5.88 6.26
N LEU A 251 -5.43 -6.72 5.39
CA LEU A 251 -4.13 -7.36 5.58
C LEU A 251 -3.02 -6.47 5.00
N TYR A 252 -1.96 -6.27 5.79
CA TYR A 252 -0.79 -5.50 5.37
C TYR A 252 0.09 -6.34 4.47
N ARG A 253 0.55 -5.79 3.33
CA ARG A 253 1.19 -6.53 2.26
C ARG A 253 2.38 -5.79 1.67
N LEU A 254 3.28 -6.54 1.10
CA LEU A 254 4.35 -6.05 0.25
C LEU A 254 4.54 -7.04 -0.90
N ASN A 255 4.65 -6.52 -2.13
CA ASN A 255 4.87 -7.33 -3.31
C ASN A 255 5.83 -6.69 -4.30
N PHE A 256 6.26 -7.51 -5.28
CA PHE A 256 6.94 -7.06 -6.48
C PHE A 256 6.31 -7.83 -7.66
N TRP A 257 5.58 -7.15 -8.52
CA TRP A 257 4.70 -7.80 -9.48
C TRP A 257 4.81 -7.25 -10.89
N HIS A 258 4.40 -8.07 -11.88
CA HIS A 258 4.35 -7.68 -13.27
C HIS A 258 3.09 -6.91 -13.59
N THR A 259 3.23 -5.78 -14.31
CA THR A 259 2.13 -5.08 -14.95
C THR A 259 2.34 -5.01 -16.45
N LYS A 260 1.27 -4.88 -17.21
CA LYS A 260 1.27 -4.58 -18.64
C LYS A 260 0.43 -3.34 -18.97
N ASP A 261 -0.12 -2.71 -17.95
CA ASP A 261 -1.04 -1.58 -18.08
C ASP A 261 -0.93 -0.70 -16.83
N TRP A 262 0.08 0.15 -16.82
CA TRP A 262 0.23 1.14 -15.76
C TRP A 262 -0.76 2.28 -15.98
N SER A 263 -1.77 2.36 -15.12
CA SER A 263 -2.93 3.24 -15.30
C SER A 263 -2.77 4.67 -14.78
N VAL A 264 -1.60 5.02 -14.24
CA VAL A 264 -1.30 6.37 -13.74
C VAL A 264 -0.46 7.16 -14.74
N VAL A 265 -0.42 8.48 -14.59
CA VAL A 265 0.35 9.35 -15.49
C VAL A 265 1.84 9.17 -15.21
N THR A 266 2.54 8.51 -16.13
CA THR A 266 3.99 8.36 -16.13
C THR A 266 4.52 8.38 -17.57
N ASN A 267 5.81 8.65 -17.76
CA ASN A 267 6.46 8.53 -19.07
C ASN A 267 6.68 7.05 -19.48
N PRO A 268 7.09 6.13 -18.57
CA PRO A 268 7.21 4.73 -18.91
C PRO A 268 5.87 4.11 -19.31
N LYS A 269 5.90 3.22 -20.30
CA LYS A 269 4.67 2.63 -20.86
C LYS A 269 4.31 1.26 -20.31
N SER A 270 5.15 0.67 -19.46
CA SER A 270 4.93 -0.65 -18.84
C SER A 270 4.48 -1.75 -19.81
N LEU A 271 5.12 -1.85 -20.97
CA LEU A 271 4.74 -2.79 -22.04
C LEU A 271 5.62 -4.03 -22.08
N GLU A 272 6.81 -3.98 -21.47
CA GLU A 272 7.86 -4.96 -21.64
C GLU A 272 7.94 -5.90 -20.44
N LYS A 273 8.26 -7.16 -20.71
CA LYS A 273 8.66 -8.10 -19.67
C LYS A 273 10.09 -7.81 -19.23
N PRO A 274 10.48 -8.16 -18.01
CA PRO A 274 11.88 -8.11 -17.59
C PRO A 274 12.76 -8.92 -18.53
N LEU A 275 13.89 -8.34 -18.97
CA LEU A 275 14.93 -9.02 -19.76
C LEU A 275 16.10 -9.51 -18.90
N LYS A 276 16.16 -9.05 -17.67
CA LYS A 276 17.12 -9.46 -16.62
C LYS A 276 16.43 -9.53 -15.28
N PRO A 277 17.03 -10.17 -14.28
CA PRO A 277 16.51 -10.13 -12.93
C PRO A 277 16.52 -8.71 -12.35
N TYR A 278 15.43 -8.35 -11.68
CA TYR A 278 15.33 -7.15 -10.85
C TYR A 278 14.99 -7.56 -9.41
N GLU A 279 15.52 -6.83 -8.45
CA GLU A 279 15.44 -7.17 -7.03
C GLU A 279 15.10 -5.94 -6.18
N VAL A 280 14.05 -6.04 -5.38
CA VAL A 280 13.71 -5.08 -4.32
C VAL A 280 14.29 -5.57 -3.00
N GLU A 281 14.90 -4.66 -2.24
CA GLU A 281 15.37 -4.93 -0.88
C GLU A 281 14.51 -4.20 0.13
N VAL A 282 14.06 -4.91 1.17
CA VAL A 282 13.24 -4.36 2.26
C VAL A 282 13.98 -4.61 3.58
N ASP A 283 14.32 -3.52 4.27
CA ASP A 283 15.02 -3.55 5.55
C ASP A 283 14.04 -3.91 6.68
N TRP A 284 12.90 -3.23 6.73
CA TRP A 284 11.84 -3.52 7.69
C TRP A 284 10.47 -3.03 7.24
N ILE A 285 9.44 -3.56 7.89
CA ILE A 285 8.04 -3.15 7.76
C ILE A 285 7.40 -3.06 9.15
N GLN A 286 6.58 -2.04 9.41
CA GLN A 286 6.00 -1.77 10.71
C GLN A 286 4.55 -1.32 10.61
N TYR A 287 3.74 -1.77 11.56
CA TYR A 287 2.39 -1.29 11.83
C TYR A 287 2.28 -0.83 13.29
N GLU A 288 1.79 0.37 13.51
CA GLU A 288 1.46 0.93 14.81
C GLU A 288 -0.05 1.16 14.86
N ALA A 289 -0.76 0.33 15.62
CA ALA A 289 -2.21 0.42 15.75
C ALA A 289 -2.63 1.74 16.41
N ALA A 290 -3.72 2.35 15.92
CA ALA A 290 -4.33 3.50 16.58
C ALA A 290 -4.84 3.10 17.98
N LYS A 291 -4.54 3.95 18.97
CA LYS A 291 -4.95 3.81 20.38
C LYS A 291 -6.43 4.11 20.58
#